data_c6657d9445edf5206344e0c5435b93e0
#
_entry.id   c6657d9445edf5206344e0c5435b93e0
#
_cell.length_a   1.000
_cell.length_b   1.000
_cell.length_c   1.000
_cell.angle_alpha   90.00
_cell.angle_beta   90.00
_cell.angle_gamma   90.00
#
_symmetry.space_group_name_H-M   'P 1'
#
loop_
_entity.id
_entity.type
_entity.pdbx_description
1 polymer ?
#
loop_
_entity_poly.entity_id
_entity_poly.type
_entity_poly.pdbx_seq_one_letter_code
_entity_poly.pdbx_strand_id
1 'polypeptide(L)'
;VTPNLWGERWSKLVINAMRNGLSAVTGLYGNERDLNERPRWVSIRLASEAIRVGQALGFELVPMQGMDPEQLALAGEGDRDSLAHVVEKLGEAARKRRDDQRPSMAQDIDRGRRTETDFINGFVAKKGGEIGIATPLNEKMNALVKSIERNEIKPSPLLIEGF
;
A
#
# COMPACT_ATOMS: atom_id res chain seq x y z
N VAL A 1 3.59 3.11 26.60
CA VAL A 1 2.75 4.16 25.96
C VAL A 1 3.68 4.99 25.10
N THR A 2 3.43 5.06 23.78
CA THR A 2 4.25 5.86 22.87
C THR A 2 3.89 7.34 22.98
N PRO A 3 4.88 8.26 22.98
CA PRO A 3 4.62 9.69 22.85
C PRO A 3 4.22 10.10 21.42
N ASN A 4 4.48 9.24 20.43
CA ASN A 4 4.25 9.47 18.98
C ASN A 4 3.08 8.62 18.43
N LEU A 5 1.93 8.66 19.06
CA LEU A 5 0.77 7.83 18.68
C LEU A 5 0.34 8.03 17.22
N TRP A 6 0.32 9.28 16.75
CA TRP A 6 -0.15 9.59 15.39
C TRP A 6 0.84 9.16 14.31
N GLY A 7 2.14 9.31 14.55
CA GLY A 7 3.18 8.82 13.64
C GLY A 7 3.15 7.29 13.51
N GLU A 8 3.01 6.57 14.61
CA GLU A 8 2.89 5.11 14.59
C GLU A 8 1.62 4.63 13.89
N ARG A 9 0.47 5.27 14.16
CA ARG A 9 -0.79 4.95 13.47
C ARG A 9 -0.71 5.20 11.98
N TRP A 10 -0.13 6.32 11.58
CA TRP A 10 0.03 6.64 10.16
C TRP A 10 1.02 5.68 9.48
N SER A 11 2.12 5.33 10.11
CA SER A 11 3.06 4.33 9.59
C SER A 11 2.39 2.97 9.38
N LYS A 12 1.50 2.56 10.28
CA LYS A 12 0.68 1.36 10.08
C LYS A 12 -0.29 1.52 8.91
N LEU A 13 -0.90 2.71 8.74
CA LEU A 13 -1.76 3.00 7.58
C LEU A 13 -0.98 2.90 6.28
N VAL A 14 0.27 3.40 6.21
CA VAL A 14 1.13 3.25 5.02
C VAL A 14 1.31 1.78 4.64
N ILE A 15 1.62 0.90 5.61
CA ILE A 15 1.76 -0.54 5.35
C ILE A 15 0.45 -1.15 4.82
N ASN A 16 -0.69 -0.74 5.36
CA ASN A 16 -1.98 -1.24 4.88
C ASN A 16 -2.31 -0.71 3.47
N ALA A 17 -2.04 0.58 3.21
CA ALA A 17 -2.29 1.20 1.91
C ALA A 17 -1.46 0.56 0.78
N MET A 18 -0.20 0.20 1.05
CA MET A 18 0.67 -0.44 0.07
C MET A 18 0.30 -1.90 -0.23
N ARG A 19 -0.49 -2.57 0.64
CA ARG A 19 -0.66 -4.02 0.59
C ARG A 19 -2.09 -4.49 0.39
N ASN A 20 -3.02 -3.96 1.19
CA ASN A 20 -4.35 -4.56 1.31
C ASN A 20 -5.17 -4.41 0.03
N GLY A 21 -5.28 -3.19 -0.50
CA GLY A 21 -5.98 -2.91 -1.75
C GLY A 21 -5.35 -3.63 -2.93
N LEU A 22 -4.02 -3.63 -3.00
CA LEU A 22 -3.29 -4.29 -4.08
C LEU A 22 -3.54 -5.80 -4.12
N SER A 23 -3.53 -6.49 -2.98
CA SER A 23 -3.86 -7.92 -2.93
C SER A 23 -5.35 -8.18 -3.23
N ALA A 24 -6.26 -7.29 -2.83
CA ALA A 24 -7.68 -7.40 -3.16
C ALA A 24 -7.94 -7.24 -4.67
N VAL A 25 -7.26 -6.26 -5.31
CA VAL A 25 -7.41 -5.97 -6.74
C VAL A 25 -6.76 -7.03 -7.62
N THR A 26 -5.59 -7.54 -7.23
CA THR A 26 -4.84 -8.51 -8.06
C THR A 26 -5.19 -9.95 -7.77
N GLY A 27 -5.71 -10.26 -6.59
CA GLY A 27 -5.88 -11.62 -6.09
C GLY A 27 -4.58 -12.29 -5.60
N LEU A 28 -3.45 -11.59 -5.68
CA LEU A 28 -2.13 -12.13 -5.31
C LEU A 28 -1.96 -12.27 -3.79
N TYR A 29 -1.28 -13.34 -3.38
CA TYR A 29 -0.81 -13.50 -2.02
C TYR A 29 0.37 -12.57 -1.71
N GLY A 30 0.69 -12.42 -0.42
CA GLY A 30 1.71 -11.50 0.03
C GLY A 30 3.09 -11.73 -0.59
N ASN A 31 3.50 -13.00 -0.75
CA ASN A 31 4.79 -13.35 -1.34
C ASN A 31 4.80 -13.08 -2.85
N GLU A 32 3.74 -13.46 -3.56
CA GLU A 32 3.60 -13.19 -5.00
C GLU A 32 3.64 -11.68 -5.29
N ARG A 33 2.94 -10.87 -4.48
CA ARG A 33 2.95 -9.43 -4.60
C ARG A 33 4.35 -8.84 -4.42
N ASP A 34 5.07 -9.27 -3.36
CA ASP A 34 6.36 -8.68 -2.97
C ASP A 34 7.54 -9.20 -3.82
N LEU A 35 7.43 -10.40 -4.43
CA LEU A 35 8.47 -10.99 -5.28
C LEU A 35 8.33 -10.63 -6.77
N ASN A 36 7.12 -10.36 -7.26
CA ASN A 36 6.92 -9.96 -8.64
C ASN A 36 7.16 -8.46 -8.84
N GLU A 37 7.85 -8.11 -9.91
CA GLU A 37 8.31 -6.74 -10.15
C GLU A 37 7.18 -5.72 -10.20
N ARG A 38 6.15 -5.95 -11.01
CA ARG A 38 5.06 -4.99 -11.23
C ARG A 38 4.25 -4.73 -9.97
N PRO A 39 3.67 -5.75 -9.28
CA PRO A 39 2.93 -5.51 -8.03
C PRO A 39 3.81 -4.88 -6.94
N ARG A 40 5.07 -5.29 -6.82
CA ARG A 40 6.03 -4.70 -5.89
C ARG A 40 6.24 -3.21 -6.16
N TRP A 41 6.43 -2.83 -7.42
CA TRP A 41 6.57 -1.43 -7.82
C TRP A 41 5.33 -0.60 -7.47
N VAL A 42 4.14 -1.09 -7.79
CA VAL A 42 2.87 -0.42 -7.43
C VAL A 42 2.75 -0.27 -5.91
N SER A 43 3.09 -1.31 -5.15
CA SER A 43 3.11 -1.30 -3.68
C SER A 43 4.00 -0.18 -3.12
N ILE A 44 5.23 -0.04 -3.63
CA ILE A 44 6.19 0.99 -3.21
C ILE A 44 5.64 2.40 -3.52
N ARG A 45 5.06 2.62 -4.68
CA ARG A 45 4.48 3.92 -5.05
C ARG A 45 3.25 4.29 -4.22
N LEU A 46 2.38 3.33 -3.89
CA LEU A 46 1.26 3.56 -2.97
C LEU A 46 1.76 3.99 -1.58
N ALA A 47 2.82 3.34 -1.09
CA ALA A 47 3.46 3.72 0.17
C ALA A 47 4.06 5.14 0.10
N SER A 48 4.76 5.47 -1.00
CA SER A 48 5.36 6.79 -1.20
C SER A 48 4.33 7.92 -1.08
N GLU A 49 3.21 7.83 -1.79
CA GLU A 49 2.12 8.81 -1.68
C GLU A 49 1.62 8.94 -0.23
N ALA A 50 1.37 7.81 0.44
CA ALA A 50 0.87 7.80 1.82
C ALA A 50 1.89 8.40 2.81
N ILE A 51 3.20 8.16 2.61
CA ILE A 51 4.27 8.76 3.40
C ILE A 51 4.29 10.26 3.21
N ARG A 52 4.26 10.76 1.97
CA ARG A 52 4.28 12.20 1.69
C ARG A 52 3.09 12.94 2.30
N VAL A 53 1.90 12.33 2.27
CA VAL A 53 0.72 12.87 2.98
C VAL A 53 0.97 12.92 4.50
N GLY A 54 1.48 11.85 5.11
CA GLY A 54 1.75 11.81 6.54
C GLY A 54 2.79 12.84 6.98
N GLN A 55 3.87 12.98 6.22
CA GLN A 55 4.90 14.00 6.46
C GLN A 55 4.34 15.43 6.35
N ALA A 56 3.54 15.70 5.31
CA ALA A 56 2.92 17.00 5.12
C ALA A 56 1.87 17.36 6.20
N LEU A 57 1.25 16.33 6.83
CA LEU A 57 0.40 16.49 8.01
C LEU A 57 1.20 16.71 9.31
N GLY A 58 2.53 16.69 9.25
CA GLY A 58 3.41 16.89 10.40
C GLY A 58 3.57 15.65 11.29
N PHE A 59 3.24 14.44 10.79
CA PHE A 59 3.45 13.21 11.54
C PHE A 59 4.90 12.76 11.47
N GLU A 60 5.47 12.42 12.62
CA GLU A 60 6.77 11.78 12.73
C GLU A 60 6.62 10.27 12.46
N LEU A 61 6.85 9.86 11.21
CA LEU A 61 6.70 8.47 10.82
C LEU A 61 7.81 7.61 11.39
N VAL A 62 7.47 6.40 11.80
CA VAL A 62 8.42 5.43 12.36
C VAL A 62 8.82 4.38 11.31
N PRO A 63 9.99 3.73 11.45
CA PRO A 63 10.41 2.67 10.55
C PRO A 63 9.34 1.58 10.38
N MET A 64 9.07 1.17 9.15
CA MET A 64 8.04 0.22 8.77
C MET A 64 8.68 -1.09 8.30
N GLN A 65 8.59 -2.13 9.13
CA GLN A 65 9.19 -3.44 8.83
C GLN A 65 10.70 -3.34 8.51
N GLY A 66 11.40 -2.48 9.23
CA GLY A 66 12.84 -2.24 9.05
C GLY A 66 13.19 -1.34 7.86
N MET A 67 12.21 -0.74 7.19
CA MET A 67 12.41 0.26 6.14
C MET A 67 12.22 1.67 6.71
N ASP A 68 13.17 2.54 6.41
CA ASP A 68 13.07 3.96 6.72
C ASP A 68 11.97 4.62 5.87
N PRO A 69 11.09 5.47 6.47
CA PRO A 69 10.01 6.12 5.73
C PRO A 69 10.49 6.97 4.56
N GLU A 70 11.53 7.76 4.74
CA GLU A 70 12.04 8.62 3.67
C GLU A 70 12.63 7.79 2.52
N GLN A 71 13.39 6.76 2.85
CA GLN A 71 13.95 5.85 1.85
C GLN A 71 12.85 5.13 1.06
N LEU A 72 11.76 4.70 1.72
CA LEU A 72 10.62 4.09 1.05
C LEU A 72 9.87 5.08 0.14
N ALA A 73 9.75 6.34 0.56
CA ALA A 73 9.15 7.39 -0.27
C ALA A 73 10.00 7.69 -1.51
N LEU A 74 11.31 7.91 -1.34
CA LEU A 74 12.25 8.15 -2.43
C LEU A 74 12.27 6.99 -3.44
N ALA A 75 12.20 5.74 -2.96
CA ALA A 75 12.09 4.56 -3.83
C ALA A 75 10.86 4.65 -4.75
N GLY A 76 9.71 5.06 -4.22
CA GLY A 76 8.47 5.25 -5.01
C GLY A 76 8.53 6.45 -5.96
N GLU A 77 9.37 7.42 -5.70
CA GLU A 77 9.63 8.59 -6.55
C GLU A 77 10.70 8.32 -7.64
N GLY A 78 11.32 7.14 -7.62
CA GLY A 78 12.25 6.70 -8.65
C GLY A 78 13.74 6.86 -8.31
N ASP A 79 14.08 7.15 -7.04
CA ASP A 79 15.48 7.09 -6.60
C ASP A 79 16.00 5.66 -6.66
N ARG A 80 17.08 5.45 -7.44
CA ARG A 80 17.56 4.11 -7.78
C ARG A 80 18.17 3.37 -6.59
N ASP A 81 18.91 4.06 -5.75
CA ASP A 81 19.60 3.45 -4.61
C ASP A 81 18.59 3.07 -3.53
N SER A 82 17.64 3.95 -3.23
CA SER A 82 16.52 3.68 -2.34
C SER A 82 15.64 2.53 -2.86
N LEU A 83 15.36 2.50 -4.15
CA LEU A 83 14.58 1.42 -4.78
C LEU A 83 15.29 0.07 -4.63
N ALA A 84 16.58 0.00 -4.93
CA ALA A 84 17.36 -1.24 -4.79
C ALA A 84 17.32 -1.77 -3.35
N HIS A 85 17.53 -0.88 -2.36
CA HIS A 85 17.48 -1.24 -0.94
C HIS A 85 16.07 -1.72 -0.51
N VAL A 86 15.02 -1.00 -0.89
CA VAL A 86 13.64 -1.36 -0.54
C VAL A 86 13.25 -2.70 -1.18
N VAL A 87 13.62 -2.94 -2.44
CA VAL A 87 13.37 -4.21 -3.14
C VAL A 87 14.06 -5.38 -2.43
N GLU A 88 15.30 -5.19 -1.98
CA GLU A 88 16.02 -6.21 -1.20
C GLU A 88 15.29 -6.54 0.12
N LYS A 89 14.91 -5.51 0.89
CA LYS A 89 14.16 -5.66 2.15
C LYS A 89 12.82 -6.36 1.98
N LEU A 90 12.05 -5.98 0.96
CA LEU A 90 10.76 -6.65 0.65
C LEU A 90 10.99 -8.10 0.24
N GLY A 91 12.02 -8.40 -0.55
CA GLY A 91 12.39 -9.74 -0.94
C GLY A 91 12.81 -10.62 0.24
N GLU A 92 13.61 -10.09 1.16
CA GLU A 92 13.97 -10.78 2.41
C GLU A 92 12.74 -11.10 3.27
N ALA A 93 11.85 -10.13 3.44
CA ALA A 93 10.62 -10.29 4.21
C ALA A 93 9.69 -11.32 3.56
N ALA A 94 9.57 -11.31 2.23
CA ALA A 94 8.75 -12.26 1.49
C ALA A 94 9.27 -13.70 1.65
N ARG A 95 10.58 -13.92 1.53
CA ARG A 95 11.21 -15.24 1.71
C ARG A 95 11.05 -15.84 3.11
N LYS A 96 10.90 -14.99 4.13
CA LYS A 96 10.68 -15.43 5.54
C LYS A 96 9.20 -15.66 5.87
N ARG A 97 8.28 -15.18 5.03
CA ARG A 97 6.84 -15.28 5.26
C ARG A 97 6.30 -16.63 4.76
N ARG A 98 5.28 -17.17 5.43
CA ARG A 98 4.53 -18.32 4.94
C ARG A 98 3.70 -17.93 3.71
N ASP A 99 3.67 -18.82 2.71
CA ASP A 99 3.01 -18.56 1.41
C ASP A 99 1.47 -18.44 1.49
N ASP A 100 0.87 -18.88 2.59
CA ASP A 100 -0.57 -18.95 2.80
C ASP A 100 -1.20 -17.66 3.38
N GLN A 101 -0.42 -16.60 3.59
CA GLN A 101 -0.92 -15.35 4.16
C GLN A 101 -1.70 -14.53 3.12
N ARG A 102 -3.03 -14.65 3.16
CA ARG A 102 -3.92 -13.80 2.38
C ARG A 102 -4.34 -12.57 3.21
N PRO A 103 -4.11 -11.35 2.71
CA PRO A 103 -4.51 -10.12 3.41
C PRO A 103 -6.01 -10.06 3.68
N SER A 104 -6.39 -9.43 4.80
CA SER A 104 -7.79 -9.36 5.26
C SER A 104 -8.75 -8.81 4.19
N MET A 105 -8.36 -7.73 3.51
CA MET A 105 -9.19 -7.12 2.45
C MET A 105 -9.45 -8.09 1.29
N ALA A 106 -8.46 -8.87 0.88
CA ALA A 106 -8.66 -9.90 -0.14
C ALA A 106 -9.59 -11.03 0.35
N GLN A 107 -9.53 -11.38 1.64
CA GLN A 107 -10.47 -12.33 2.23
C GLN A 107 -11.91 -11.78 2.27
N ASP A 108 -12.09 -10.47 2.50
CA ASP A 108 -13.41 -9.84 2.48
C ASP A 108 -14.01 -9.86 1.07
N ILE A 109 -13.20 -9.57 0.05
CA ILE A 109 -13.62 -9.71 -1.36
C ILE A 109 -14.05 -11.15 -1.66
N ASP A 110 -13.24 -12.15 -1.28
CA ASP A 110 -13.60 -13.56 -1.50
C ASP A 110 -14.93 -13.97 -0.85
N ARG A 111 -15.26 -13.34 0.27
CA ARG A 111 -16.49 -13.58 1.02
C ARG A 111 -17.67 -12.68 0.60
N GLY A 112 -17.47 -11.82 -0.41
CA GLY A 112 -18.47 -10.83 -0.85
C GLY A 112 -18.81 -9.80 0.23
N ARG A 113 -17.86 -9.47 1.12
CA ARG A 113 -18.04 -8.49 2.18
C ARG A 113 -17.52 -7.13 1.74
N ARG A 114 -18.12 -6.07 2.29
CA ARG A 114 -17.59 -4.72 2.17
C ARG A 114 -16.22 -4.64 2.84
N THR A 115 -15.27 -3.99 2.18
CA THR A 115 -13.91 -3.82 2.67
C THR A 115 -13.72 -2.50 3.43
N GLU A 116 -12.54 -2.33 4.04
CA GLU A 116 -12.12 -1.09 4.70
C GLU A 116 -11.38 -0.13 3.75
N THR A 117 -11.52 -0.28 2.42
CA THR A 117 -10.72 0.49 1.44
C THR A 117 -10.89 2.01 1.61
N ASP A 118 -12.09 2.49 1.95
CA ASP A 118 -12.36 3.92 2.20
C ASP A 118 -11.57 4.46 3.41
N PHE A 119 -11.23 3.59 4.38
CA PHE A 119 -10.44 3.95 5.57
C PHE A 119 -8.94 3.69 5.41
N ILE A 120 -8.51 3.15 4.29
CA ILE A 120 -7.11 2.86 3.96
C ILE A 120 -6.69 3.74 2.77
N ASN A 121 -6.77 3.24 1.53
CA ASN A 121 -6.37 4.02 0.35
C ASN A 121 -7.27 5.25 0.15
N GLY A 122 -8.58 5.13 0.38
CA GLY A 122 -9.51 6.25 0.35
C GLY A 122 -9.23 7.31 1.40
N PHE A 123 -8.76 6.92 2.58
CA PHE A 123 -8.38 7.88 3.62
C PHE A 123 -7.10 8.64 3.28
N VAL A 124 -6.09 7.95 2.73
CA VAL A 124 -4.87 8.59 2.20
C VAL A 124 -5.25 9.63 1.13
N ALA A 125 -6.08 9.24 0.16
CA ALA A 125 -6.54 10.11 -0.91
C ALA A 125 -7.30 11.34 -0.39
N LYS A 126 -8.22 11.13 0.54
CA LYS A 126 -8.96 12.22 1.18
C LYS A 126 -8.03 13.20 1.89
N LYS A 127 -7.09 12.70 2.69
CA LYS A 127 -6.15 13.54 3.44
C LYS A 127 -5.18 14.27 2.52
N GLY A 128 -4.71 13.62 1.46
CA GLY A 128 -3.90 14.26 0.43
C GLY A 128 -4.64 15.44 -0.22
N GLY A 129 -5.89 15.22 -0.64
CA GLY A 129 -6.73 16.28 -1.22
C GLY A 129 -6.99 17.46 -0.28
N GLU A 130 -7.19 17.22 1.03
CA GLU A 130 -7.38 18.28 2.04
C GLU A 130 -6.16 19.21 2.18
N ILE A 131 -4.95 18.74 1.87
CA ILE A 131 -3.70 19.50 2.02
C ILE A 131 -2.97 19.77 0.71
N GLY A 132 -3.58 19.45 -0.44
CA GLY A 132 -3.02 19.70 -1.76
C GLY A 132 -1.89 18.75 -2.19
N ILE A 133 -1.78 17.58 -1.59
CA ILE A 133 -0.83 16.52 -1.99
C ILE A 133 -1.55 15.52 -2.90
N ALA A 134 -1.11 15.38 -4.14
CA ALA A 134 -1.68 14.44 -5.09
C ALA A 134 -1.41 12.97 -4.68
N THR A 135 -2.43 12.13 -4.77
CA THR A 135 -2.37 10.70 -4.43
C THR A 135 -3.07 9.85 -5.49
N PRO A 136 -2.72 10.00 -6.78
CA PRO A 136 -3.48 9.39 -7.87
C PRO A 136 -3.53 7.87 -7.79
N LEU A 137 -2.50 7.22 -7.26
CA LEU A 137 -2.48 5.75 -7.15
C LEU A 137 -3.38 5.25 -6.02
N ASN A 138 -3.39 5.94 -4.88
CA ASN A 138 -4.29 5.59 -3.78
C ASN A 138 -5.75 5.85 -4.17
N GLU A 139 -6.06 6.93 -4.89
CA GLU A 139 -7.39 7.20 -5.45
C GLU A 139 -7.83 6.07 -6.40
N LYS A 140 -6.97 5.72 -7.35
CA LYS A 140 -7.23 4.66 -8.33
C LYS A 140 -7.39 3.29 -7.65
N MET A 141 -6.54 2.97 -6.68
CA MET A 141 -6.63 1.73 -5.90
C MET A 141 -7.96 1.63 -5.16
N ASN A 142 -8.37 2.70 -4.47
CA ASN A 142 -9.67 2.76 -3.79
C ASN A 142 -10.84 2.54 -4.76
N ALA A 143 -10.80 3.19 -5.91
CA ALA A 143 -11.84 3.05 -6.94
C ALA A 143 -11.93 1.61 -7.48
N LEU A 144 -10.80 0.96 -7.75
CA LEU A 144 -10.77 -0.43 -8.22
C LEU A 144 -11.34 -1.40 -7.17
N VAL A 145 -10.96 -1.28 -5.90
CA VAL A 145 -11.51 -2.13 -4.84
C VAL A 145 -13.02 -1.95 -4.76
N LYS A 146 -13.53 -0.73 -4.84
CA LYS A 146 -14.98 -0.45 -4.82
C LYS A 146 -15.71 -1.03 -6.04
N SER A 147 -15.11 -1.03 -7.22
CA SER A 147 -15.70 -1.67 -8.41
C SER A 147 -15.75 -3.20 -8.25
N ILE A 148 -14.75 -3.80 -7.60
CA ILE A 148 -14.77 -5.24 -7.28
C ILE A 148 -15.87 -5.53 -6.23
N GLU A 149 -16.02 -4.72 -5.18
CA GLU A 149 -17.09 -4.85 -4.19
C GLU A 149 -18.49 -4.84 -4.83
N ARG A 150 -18.68 -4.02 -5.87
CA ARG A 150 -19.94 -3.95 -6.63
C ARG A 150 -20.10 -5.04 -7.69
N ASN A 151 -19.13 -5.97 -7.78
CA ASN A 151 -19.08 -7.01 -8.82
C ASN A 151 -19.07 -6.48 -10.26
N GLU A 152 -18.60 -5.25 -10.49
CA GLU A 152 -18.44 -4.66 -11.81
C GLU A 152 -17.23 -5.24 -12.55
N ILE A 153 -16.18 -5.56 -11.80
CA ILE A 153 -14.95 -6.20 -12.29
C ILE A 153 -14.51 -7.31 -11.33
N LYS A 154 -13.68 -8.24 -11.83
CA LYS A 154 -13.10 -9.32 -11.00
C LYS A 154 -11.63 -9.02 -10.68
N PRO A 155 -11.11 -9.47 -9.51
CA PRO A 155 -9.69 -9.38 -9.21
C PRO A 155 -8.82 -9.99 -10.31
N SER A 156 -7.80 -9.24 -10.74
CA SER A 156 -6.84 -9.70 -11.75
C SER A 156 -5.55 -8.89 -11.67
N PRO A 157 -4.36 -9.51 -11.83
CA PRO A 157 -3.09 -8.79 -11.98
C PRO A 157 -3.07 -7.79 -13.14
N LEU A 158 -3.89 -7.99 -14.18
CA LEU A 158 -3.99 -7.08 -15.33
C LEU A 158 -4.52 -5.68 -14.95
N LEU A 159 -5.27 -5.58 -13.86
CA LEU A 159 -5.85 -4.31 -13.39
C LEU A 159 -4.79 -3.28 -12.96
N ILE A 160 -3.56 -3.71 -12.70
CA ILE A 160 -2.47 -2.84 -12.28
C ILE A 160 -1.45 -2.53 -13.41
N GLU A 161 -1.69 -2.96 -14.62
CA GLU A 161 -0.79 -2.67 -15.76
C GLU A 161 -0.72 -1.16 -16.07
N GLY A 162 -1.79 -0.43 -15.82
CA GLY A 162 -1.89 1.01 -16.03
C GLY A 162 -1.48 1.89 -14.83
N PHE A 163 -0.82 1.31 -13.80
CA PHE A 163 -0.31 2.06 -12.62
C PHE A 163 1.08 2.61 -12.86
#